data_4441b63bf6d99020301ea269396251ad
#
_entry.id   4441b63bf6d99020301ea269396251ad
#
_cell.length_a   1.000
_cell.length_b   1.000
_cell.length_c   1.000
_cell.angle_alpha   90.00
_cell.angle_beta   90.00
_cell.angle_gamma   90.00
#
_symmetry.space_group_name_H-M   'P 1'
#
loop_
_entity.id
_entity.type
_entity.pdbx_description
1 polymer ?
#
loop_
_entity_poly.entity_id
_entity_poly.type
_entity_poly.pdbx_seq_one_letter_code
_entity_poly.pdbx_strand_id
1 'polypeptide(L)'
;SIAKVFHHLKLEYPRTEKTKAPSFNKNFLGQNSSSLDLFGLGASQRELPANVANLSVDDFPTPGMDDQKLNEYGKTFGRQFEPIQKTSGLNSSYTFSVGNTIQLNDNNAYPKLGFVIGSSYKKSFNYYDNGMQGRYKLTGNFDENTSLNPELSLTDSRGTENVIWGTLGNLSLQMNERNTMSLIVN
;
A
#
# COMPACT_ATOMS: atom_id res chain seq x y z
N SER A 1 -12.47 18.24 -32.47
CA SER A 1 -11.32 17.49 -31.89
C SER A 1 -11.85 16.34 -31.05
N ILE A 2 -11.45 15.12 -31.37
CA ILE A 2 -11.93 13.91 -30.70
C ILE A 2 -11.01 13.67 -29.49
N ALA A 3 -11.60 13.63 -28.29
CA ALA A 3 -10.89 13.22 -27.08
C ALA A 3 -10.40 11.76 -27.24
N LYS A 4 -9.11 11.54 -27.07
CA LYS A 4 -8.58 10.17 -27.04
C LYS A 4 -8.71 9.62 -25.64
N VAL A 5 -9.58 8.63 -25.48
CA VAL A 5 -9.77 7.89 -24.23
C VAL A 5 -9.01 6.57 -24.34
N PHE A 6 -8.07 6.35 -23.45
CA PHE A 6 -7.33 5.11 -23.38
C PHE A 6 -7.77 4.34 -22.13
N HIS A 7 -8.36 3.17 -22.35
CA HIS A 7 -8.68 2.22 -21.28
C HIS A 7 -7.68 1.07 -21.36
N HIS A 8 -6.96 0.84 -20.28
CA HIS A 8 -6.11 -0.34 -20.16
C HIS A 8 -6.51 -1.13 -18.94
N LEU A 9 -7.14 -2.28 -19.17
CA LEU A 9 -7.46 -3.26 -18.14
C LEU A 9 -6.41 -4.37 -18.20
N LYS A 10 -5.59 -4.48 -17.15
CA LYS A 10 -4.63 -5.57 -17.01
C LYS A 10 -5.06 -6.49 -15.88
N LEU A 11 -5.46 -7.71 -16.23
CA LEU A 11 -5.65 -8.79 -15.29
C LEU A 11 -4.35 -9.59 -15.22
N GLU A 12 -3.65 -9.51 -14.10
CA GLU A 12 -2.46 -10.31 -13.89
C GLU A 12 -2.84 -11.67 -13.32
N TYR A 13 -2.71 -12.72 -14.14
CA TYR A 13 -2.67 -14.08 -13.63
C TYR A 13 -1.28 -14.35 -13.07
N PRO A 14 -1.15 -14.77 -11.81
CA PRO A 14 0.15 -15.02 -11.23
C PRO A 14 0.84 -16.16 -11.98
N ARG A 15 1.92 -15.85 -12.65
CA ARG A 15 2.94 -16.87 -12.99
C ARG A 15 3.59 -17.31 -11.69
N THR A 16 3.89 -18.58 -11.61
CA THR A 16 4.46 -19.31 -10.48
C THR A 16 5.81 -18.77 -9.98
N GLU A 17 5.85 -17.54 -9.54
CA GLU A 17 6.94 -17.08 -8.68
C GLU A 17 6.52 -17.29 -7.22
N LYS A 18 7.40 -17.88 -6.44
CA LYS A 18 7.20 -18.33 -5.04
C LYS A 18 6.74 -17.25 -4.05
N THR A 19 6.47 -16.02 -4.51
CA THR A 19 6.13 -14.88 -3.65
C THR A 19 4.77 -14.24 -3.93
N LYS A 20 4.11 -14.58 -5.05
CA LYS A 20 2.75 -14.05 -5.33
C LYS A 20 1.72 -15.09 -4.94
N ALA A 21 0.83 -14.71 -4.03
CA ALA A 21 -0.33 -15.54 -3.77
C ALA A 21 -1.14 -15.68 -5.07
N PRO A 22 -1.46 -16.91 -5.50
CA PRO A 22 -2.43 -17.07 -6.56
C PRO A 22 -3.72 -16.39 -6.15
N SER A 23 -4.43 -15.80 -7.11
CA SER A 23 -5.77 -15.26 -6.85
C SER A 23 -6.64 -16.36 -6.24
N PHE A 24 -7.40 -16.01 -5.21
CA PHE A 24 -8.24 -16.93 -4.45
C PHE A 24 -7.47 -18.02 -3.67
N ASN A 25 -6.26 -17.71 -3.19
CA ASN A 25 -5.55 -18.59 -2.27
C ASN A 25 -6.32 -18.70 -0.93
N LYS A 26 -6.73 -19.94 -0.60
CA LYS A 26 -7.51 -20.22 0.62
C LYS A 26 -6.68 -20.19 1.91
N ASN A 27 -5.36 -20.27 1.81
CA ASN A 27 -4.45 -20.26 2.94
C ASN A 27 -3.86 -18.87 3.21
N PHE A 28 -4.39 -17.83 2.59
CA PHE A 28 -3.91 -16.48 2.77
C PHE A 28 -4.13 -16.01 4.21
N LEU A 29 -3.06 -15.52 4.84
CA LEU A 29 -3.11 -14.92 6.17
C LEU A 29 -3.35 -13.42 6.03
N GLY A 30 -4.46 -12.95 6.54
CA GLY A 30 -4.85 -11.55 6.47
C GLY A 30 -5.46 -11.04 7.76
N GLN A 31 -6.02 -9.87 7.70
CA GLN A 31 -6.79 -9.26 8.76
C GLN A 31 -8.24 -9.11 8.32
N ASN A 32 -9.14 -8.88 9.28
CA ASN A 32 -10.49 -8.44 8.95
C ASN A 32 -10.41 -7.15 8.15
N SER A 33 -11.16 -7.09 7.06
CA SER A 33 -11.18 -5.94 6.18
C SER A 33 -12.56 -5.27 6.19
N SER A 34 -12.56 -3.94 6.19
CA SER A 34 -13.76 -3.13 5.94
C SER A 34 -13.93 -2.89 4.43
N SER A 35 -15.10 -2.39 4.03
CA SER A 35 -15.33 -2.01 2.62
C SER A 35 -14.38 -0.91 2.13
N LEU A 36 -13.92 -0.04 3.02
CA LEU A 36 -12.97 1.03 2.72
C LEU A 36 -11.53 0.54 2.52
N ASP A 37 -11.19 -0.65 3.02
CA ASP A 37 -9.88 -1.27 2.78
C ASP A 37 -9.66 -1.61 1.30
N LEU A 38 -10.74 -1.69 0.51
CA LEU A 38 -10.63 -1.82 -0.94
C LEU A 38 -9.83 -0.65 -1.54
N PHE A 39 -9.96 0.53 -0.97
CA PHE A 39 -9.27 1.75 -1.40
C PHE A 39 -8.03 2.06 -0.55
N GLY A 40 -7.69 1.21 0.42
CA GLY A 40 -6.60 1.47 1.36
C GLY A 40 -6.92 2.52 2.43
N LEU A 41 -8.20 2.89 2.58
CA LEU A 41 -8.68 3.93 3.49
C LEU A 41 -9.33 3.36 4.77
N GLY A 42 -9.37 2.06 4.92
CA GLY A 42 -10.00 1.40 6.07
C GLY A 42 -9.20 1.57 7.35
N ALA A 43 -9.71 2.36 8.27
CA ALA A 43 -9.14 2.56 9.60
C ALA A 43 -9.98 1.91 10.71
N SER A 44 -11.26 1.62 10.45
CA SER A 44 -12.28 1.31 11.46
C SER A 44 -11.98 0.14 12.41
N GLN A 45 -11.08 -0.78 12.01
CA GLN A 45 -10.64 -1.90 12.88
C GLN A 45 -9.23 -1.70 13.45
N ARG A 46 -8.60 -0.59 13.11
CA ARG A 46 -7.25 -0.21 13.55
C ARG A 46 -7.25 1.10 14.33
N GLU A 47 -8.43 1.63 14.62
CA GLU A 47 -8.57 2.84 15.43
C GLU A 47 -8.13 2.56 16.87
N LEU A 48 -7.49 3.54 17.45
CA LEU A 48 -7.14 3.50 18.87
C LEU A 48 -8.43 3.45 19.70
N PRO A 49 -8.49 2.66 20.79
CA PRO A 49 -9.60 2.71 21.73
C PRO A 49 -9.82 4.15 22.21
N ALA A 50 -11.08 4.57 22.35
CA ALA A 50 -11.43 5.96 22.65
C ALA A 50 -10.81 6.50 23.96
N ASN A 51 -10.57 5.62 24.94
CA ASN A 51 -9.89 5.95 26.18
C ASN A 51 -8.38 6.19 26.04
N VAL A 52 -7.78 5.76 24.91
CA VAL A 52 -6.38 5.95 24.60
C VAL A 52 -6.19 7.06 23.54
N ALA A 53 -7.11 7.15 22.58
CA ALA A 53 -7.03 8.09 21.48
C ALA A 53 -7.02 9.58 21.92
N ASN A 54 -7.64 9.87 23.08
CA ASN A 54 -7.76 11.23 23.61
C ASN A 54 -6.68 11.57 24.66
N LEU A 55 -5.73 10.67 24.92
CA LEU A 55 -4.64 10.95 25.85
C LEU A 55 -3.60 11.87 25.20
N SER A 56 -3.13 12.86 25.96
CA SER A 56 -1.89 13.57 25.60
C SER A 56 -0.68 12.68 25.94
N VAL A 57 0.47 13.00 25.36
CA VAL A 57 1.73 12.27 25.65
C VAL A 57 2.07 12.31 27.13
N ASP A 58 1.77 13.43 27.80
CA ASP A 58 2.07 13.64 29.21
C ASP A 58 1.11 12.87 30.15
N ASP A 59 -0.08 12.53 29.67
CA ASP A 59 -1.08 11.74 30.41
C ASP A 59 -0.90 10.23 30.25
N PHE A 60 0.02 9.81 29.40
CA PHE A 60 0.26 8.39 29.16
C PHE A 60 0.96 7.75 30.36
N PRO A 61 0.43 6.62 30.89
CA PRO A 61 1.00 6.02 32.08
C PRO A 61 2.43 5.53 31.86
N THR A 62 3.31 5.86 32.79
CA THR A 62 4.71 5.46 32.74
C THR A 62 4.88 4.04 33.29
N PRO A 63 5.58 3.14 32.58
CA PRO A 63 5.89 1.81 33.06
C PRO A 63 6.61 1.86 34.43
N GLY A 64 6.15 1.04 35.39
CA GLY A 64 6.70 0.99 36.72
C GLY A 64 6.10 2.00 37.73
N MET A 65 5.35 3.01 37.26
CA MET A 65 4.63 3.96 38.11
C MET A 65 3.12 3.71 38.12
N ASP A 66 2.53 3.42 36.98
CA ASP A 66 1.09 3.25 36.78
C ASP A 66 0.75 1.93 36.07
N ASP A 67 1.34 0.84 36.52
CA ASP A 67 1.18 -0.49 35.89
C ASP A 67 -0.27 -0.97 35.82
N GLN A 68 -1.09 -0.63 36.81
CA GLN A 68 -2.50 -0.96 36.80
C GLN A 68 -3.24 -0.26 35.69
N LYS A 69 -2.99 1.04 35.51
CA LYS A 69 -3.60 1.88 34.48
C LYS A 69 -3.14 1.48 33.09
N LEU A 70 -1.83 1.16 32.97
CA LEU A 70 -1.26 0.63 31.73
C LEU A 70 -1.91 -0.70 31.32
N ASN A 71 -2.15 -1.59 32.28
CA ASN A 71 -2.84 -2.86 32.06
C ASN A 71 -4.32 -2.66 31.67
N GLU A 72 -5.00 -1.69 32.27
CA GLU A 72 -6.37 -1.34 31.88
C GLU A 72 -6.43 -0.84 30.43
N TYR A 73 -5.53 0.05 30.05
CA TYR A 73 -5.45 0.49 28.66
C TYR A 73 -5.08 -0.66 27.71
N GLY A 74 -4.13 -1.50 28.08
CA GLY A 74 -3.74 -2.68 27.30
C GLY A 74 -4.90 -3.63 27.03
N LYS A 75 -5.82 -3.81 27.99
CA LYS A 75 -7.01 -4.66 27.84
C LYS A 75 -8.06 -4.09 26.88
N THR A 76 -8.03 -2.79 26.61
CA THR A 76 -8.97 -2.16 25.68
C THR A 76 -8.57 -2.34 24.21
N PHE A 77 -7.29 -2.65 23.96
CA PHE A 77 -6.86 -3.06 22.64
C PHE A 77 -7.41 -4.45 22.34
N GLY A 78 -8.25 -4.55 21.33
CA GLY A 78 -8.80 -5.83 20.90
C GLY A 78 -7.69 -6.79 20.43
N ARG A 79 -7.97 -8.09 20.43
CA ARG A 79 -7.08 -9.15 19.90
C ARG A 79 -6.97 -9.13 18.36
N GLN A 80 -7.05 -7.97 17.74
CA GLN A 80 -7.08 -7.80 16.28
C GLN A 80 -5.71 -7.99 15.61
N PHE A 81 -4.69 -8.31 16.41
CA PHE A 81 -3.34 -8.55 15.90
C PHE A 81 -3.12 -9.97 15.38
N GLU A 82 -4.02 -10.91 15.69
CA GLU A 82 -3.92 -12.27 15.17
C GLU A 82 -4.29 -12.29 13.68
N PRO A 83 -3.41 -12.82 12.82
CA PRO A 83 -3.75 -13.04 11.42
C PRO A 83 -4.87 -14.10 11.32
N ILE A 84 -5.86 -13.83 10.50
CA ILE A 84 -6.92 -14.78 10.19
C ILE A 84 -6.66 -15.44 8.84
N GLN A 85 -6.95 -16.73 8.76
CA GLN A 85 -6.92 -17.42 7.49
C GLN A 85 -8.16 -17.03 6.68
N LYS A 86 -7.93 -16.50 5.48
CA LYS A 86 -9.00 -16.11 4.56
C LYS A 86 -8.61 -16.43 3.12
N THR A 87 -9.58 -16.41 2.22
CA THR A 87 -9.29 -16.51 0.80
C THR A 87 -8.79 -15.17 0.28
N SER A 88 -7.63 -15.15 -0.39
CA SER A 88 -7.13 -13.94 -1.05
C SER A 88 -8.08 -13.51 -2.17
N GLY A 89 -8.14 -12.20 -2.41
CA GLY A 89 -8.89 -11.66 -3.53
C GLY A 89 -8.14 -11.78 -4.87
N LEU A 90 -8.70 -11.16 -5.89
CA LEU A 90 -8.09 -11.08 -7.21
C LEU A 90 -6.97 -10.04 -7.22
N ASN A 91 -5.80 -10.41 -7.75
CA ASN A 91 -4.78 -9.46 -8.14
C ASN A 91 -5.27 -8.67 -9.36
N SER A 92 -5.38 -7.37 -9.24
CA SER A 92 -5.95 -6.52 -10.28
C SER A 92 -5.20 -5.20 -10.42
N SER A 93 -5.14 -4.69 -11.64
CA SER A 93 -4.58 -3.38 -11.94
C SER A 93 -5.45 -2.69 -12.99
N TYR A 94 -5.84 -1.46 -12.70
CA TYR A 94 -6.66 -0.64 -13.57
C TYR A 94 -5.95 0.67 -13.81
N THR A 95 -5.92 1.10 -15.05
CA THR A 95 -5.39 2.42 -15.43
C THR A 95 -6.38 3.09 -16.35
N PHE A 96 -6.68 4.33 -16.04
CA PHE A 96 -7.54 5.19 -16.85
C PHE A 96 -6.77 6.47 -17.17
N SER A 97 -6.89 6.95 -18.39
CA SER A 97 -6.40 8.28 -18.75
C SER A 97 -7.27 8.91 -19.82
N VAL A 98 -7.44 10.21 -19.71
CA VAL A 98 -8.14 11.04 -20.68
C VAL A 98 -7.37 12.33 -20.89
N GLY A 99 -7.27 12.76 -22.11
CA GLY A 99 -6.62 14.02 -22.45
C GLY A 99 -7.12 14.56 -23.77
N ASN A 100 -7.07 15.87 -23.89
CA ASN A 100 -7.41 16.56 -25.12
C ASN A 100 -6.64 17.87 -25.22
N THR A 101 -6.60 18.42 -26.43
CA THR A 101 -6.10 19.76 -26.72
C THR A 101 -7.21 20.56 -27.40
N ILE A 102 -7.54 21.71 -26.83
CA ILE A 102 -8.59 22.60 -27.28
C ILE A 102 -7.91 23.85 -27.83
N GLN A 103 -8.30 24.24 -29.02
CA GLN A 103 -7.91 25.51 -29.63
C GLN A 103 -8.84 26.60 -29.08
N LEU A 104 -8.29 27.63 -28.44
CA LEU A 104 -9.09 28.68 -27.81
C LEU A 104 -9.52 29.79 -28.77
N ASN A 105 -8.95 29.80 -29.98
CA ASN A 105 -9.31 30.75 -31.01
C ASN A 105 -9.45 30.01 -32.36
N ASP A 106 -10.61 30.06 -32.96
CA ASP A 106 -10.93 29.36 -34.20
C ASP A 106 -10.14 29.91 -35.42
N ASN A 107 -9.75 31.16 -35.35
CA ASN A 107 -9.06 31.85 -36.46
C ASN A 107 -7.52 31.79 -36.42
N ASN A 108 -6.97 31.40 -35.26
CA ASN A 108 -5.54 31.37 -35.05
C ASN A 108 -5.08 30.01 -34.47
N ALA A 109 -3.89 29.57 -34.87
CA ALA A 109 -3.29 28.34 -34.37
C ALA A 109 -3.02 28.36 -32.84
N TYR A 110 -3.03 29.51 -32.21
CA TYR A 110 -2.80 29.76 -30.79
C TYR A 110 -3.79 30.79 -30.22
N PRO A 111 -4.08 30.77 -28.89
CA PRO A 111 -3.57 29.85 -27.89
C PRO A 111 -4.28 28.48 -27.88
N LYS A 112 -3.54 27.45 -27.40
CA LYS A 112 -4.09 26.10 -27.20
C LYS A 112 -4.05 25.71 -25.73
N LEU A 113 -5.12 25.08 -25.28
CA LEU A 113 -5.23 24.51 -23.95
C LEU A 113 -5.21 22.99 -24.05
N GLY A 114 -4.19 22.37 -23.46
CA GLY A 114 -4.08 20.93 -23.33
C GLY A 114 -4.36 20.48 -21.90
N PHE A 115 -5.00 19.35 -21.73
CA PHE A 115 -5.14 18.70 -20.43
C PHE A 115 -4.94 17.20 -20.57
N VAL A 116 -4.43 16.59 -19.49
CA VAL A 116 -4.38 15.14 -19.30
C VAL A 116 -4.75 14.85 -17.86
N ILE A 117 -5.67 13.92 -17.66
CA ILE A 117 -6.02 13.38 -16.35
C ILE A 117 -5.83 11.88 -16.42
N GLY A 118 -5.08 11.33 -15.45
CA GLY A 118 -4.84 9.90 -15.34
C GLY A 118 -5.10 9.41 -13.92
N SER A 119 -5.57 8.18 -13.78
CA SER A 119 -5.71 7.50 -12.51
C SER A 119 -5.31 6.05 -12.65
N SER A 120 -4.65 5.53 -11.64
CA SER A 120 -4.27 4.12 -11.56
C SER A 120 -4.67 3.55 -10.21
N TYR A 121 -5.11 2.30 -10.23
CA TYR A 121 -5.42 1.51 -9.05
C TYR A 121 -4.80 0.13 -9.20
N LYS A 122 -4.13 -0.36 -8.16
CA LYS A 122 -3.57 -1.71 -8.14
C LYS A 122 -3.85 -2.35 -6.79
N LYS A 123 -4.39 -3.55 -6.82
CA LYS A 123 -4.56 -4.41 -5.65
C LYS A 123 -3.80 -5.71 -5.87
N SER A 124 -2.96 -6.09 -4.89
CA SER A 124 -2.16 -7.31 -4.97
C SER A 124 -2.07 -8.02 -3.63
N PHE A 125 -2.08 -9.34 -3.69
CA PHE A 125 -1.93 -10.24 -2.56
C PHE A 125 -0.63 -11.02 -2.74
N ASN A 126 0.21 -11.03 -1.72
CA ASN A 126 1.43 -11.84 -1.66
C ASN A 126 1.31 -12.78 -0.45
N TYR A 127 1.75 -14.00 -0.62
CA TYR A 127 1.73 -15.01 0.43
C TYR A 127 2.95 -15.91 0.31
N TYR A 128 3.57 -16.20 1.42
CA TYR A 128 4.49 -17.30 1.54
C TYR A 128 4.23 -18.08 2.82
N ASP A 129 4.61 -19.34 2.79
CA ASP A 129 4.53 -20.26 3.91
C ASP A 129 5.90 -20.89 4.14
N ASN A 130 6.18 -21.24 5.40
CA ASN A 130 7.45 -21.82 5.80
C ASN A 130 8.68 -20.96 5.43
N GLY A 131 8.54 -19.63 5.51
CA GLY A 131 9.66 -18.70 5.40
C GLY A 131 10.62 -18.89 6.57
N MET A 132 11.90 -18.92 6.31
CA MET A 132 12.91 -19.03 7.36
C MET A 132 13.49 -17.64 7.65
N GLN A 133 13.37 -17.19 8.89
CA GLN A 133 14.03 -16.00 9.39
C GLN A 133 15.11 -16.40 10.39
N GLY A 134 16.37 -16.08 10.09
CA GLY A 134 17.49 -16.43 10.94
C GLY A 134 18.34 -15.22 11.29
N ARG A 135 18.72 -15.13 12.55
CA ARG A 135 19.82 -14.28 13.00
C ARG A 135 20.99 -15.18 13.37
N TYR A 136 22.12 -14.93 12.75
CA TYR A 136 23.32 -15.72 12.93
C TYR A 136 24.41 -14.84 13.51
N LYS A 137 25.22 -15.40 14.39
CA LYS A 137 26.37 -14.75 15.01
C LYS A 137 27.61 -15.57 14.76
N LEU A 138 28.69 -14.92 14.38
CA LEU A 138 29.99 -15.52 14.35
C LEU A 138 30.59 -15.43 15.76
N THR A 139 30.88 -16.57 16.37
CA THR A 139 31.51 -16.65 17.70
C THR A 139 32.81 -17.37 17.59
N GLY A 140 33.86 -16.84 18.26
CA GLY A 140 35.20 -17.43 18.27
C GLY A 140 36.18 -16.72 17.33
N ASN A 141 37.31 -17.37 17.09
CA ASN A 141 38.40 -16.84 16.26
C ASN A 141 38.02 -17.01 14.78
N PHE A 142 38.12 -15.96 13.97
CA PHE A 142 37.78 -15.97 12.54
C PHE A 142 38.57 -17.00 11.73
N ASP A 143 39.80 -17.33 12.19
CA ASP A 143 40.68 -18.27 11.50
C ASP A 143 40.31 -19.74 11.77
N GLU A 144 39.55 -20.02 12.81
CA GLU A 144 39.22 -21.38 13.26
C GLU A 144 37.76 -21.76 13.07
N ASN A 145 36.85 -20.79 13.03
CA ASN A 145 35.40 -21.02 12.91
C ASN A 145 34.83 -20.48 11.58
N THR A 146 34.49 -21.40 10.70
CA THR A 146 33.85 -21.08 9.42
C THR A 146 32.32 -21.20 9.47
N SER A 147 31.73 -21.56 10.62
CA SER A 147 30.27 -21.74 10.77
C SER A 147 29.63 -20.62 11.56
N LEU A 148 28.49 -20.19 11.07
CA LEU A 148 27.65 -19.23 11.77
C LEU A 148 26.74 -19.95 12.78
N ASN A 149 26.74 -19.49 14.03
CA ASN A 149 25.86 -20.02 15.06
C ASN A 149 24.51 -19.30 15.01
N PRO A 150 23.38 -20.02 14.92
CA PRO A 150 22.08 -19.42 14.94
C PRO A 150 21.76 -18.85 16.34
N GLU A 151 21.55 -17.55 16.43
CA GLU A 151 21.05 -16.89 17.64
C GLU A 151 19.51 -16.96 17.69
N LEU A 152 18.88 -16.88 16.53
CA LEU A 152 17.46 -17.00 16.35
C LEU A 152 17.18 -17.71 15.03
N SER A 153 16.28 -18.68 15.06
CA SER A 153 15.75 -19.33 13.87
C SER A 153 14.24 -19.47 14.02
N LEU A 154 13.51 -18.78 13.18
CA LEU A 154 12.05 -18.78 13.17
C LEU A 154 11.55 -19.26 11.81
N THR A 155 10.49 -20.03 11.84
CA THR A 155 9.70 -20.34 10.65
C THR A 155 8.43 -19.50 10.70
N ASP A 156 8.16 -18.74 9.64
CA ASP A 156 6.99 -17.88 9.56
C ASP A 156 6.16 -18.10 8.30
N SER A 157 4.92 -17.66 8.36
CA SER A 157 4.02 -17.58 7.22
C SER A 157 3.48 -16.18 7.15
N ARG A 158 3.48 -15.58 5.97
CA ARG A 158 3.10 -14.19 5.82
C ARG A 158 2.17 -13.96 4.64
N GLY A 159 1.03 -13.32 4.92
CA GLY A 159 0.16 -12.72 3.92
C GLY A 159 0.32 -11.20 3.90
N THR A 160 0.39 -10.63 2.70
CA THR A 160 0.46 -9.19 2.51
C THR A 160 -0.55 -8.77 1.47
N GLU A 161 -1.41 -7.84 1.83
CA GLU A 161 -2.36 -7.19 0.94
C GLU A 161 -1.87 -5.76 0.68
N ASN A 162 -1.67 -5.42 -0.59
CA ASN A 162 -1.24 -4.10 -1.01
C ASN A 162 -2.32 -3.46 -1.86
N VAL A 163 -2.63 -2.21 -1.54
CA VAL A 163 -3.48 -1.34 -2.35
C VAL A 163 -2.66 -0.09 -2.69
N ILE A 164 -2.55 0.18 -3.96
CA ILE A 164 -1.83 1.35 -4.48
C ILE A 164 -2.76 2.06 -5.44
N TRP A 165 -2.94 3.34 -5.27
CA TRP A 165 -3.63 4.20 -6.21
C TRP A 165 -2.88 5.51 -6.38
N GLY A 166 -3.04 6.10 -7.54
CA GLY A 166 -2.42 7.37 -7.86
C GLY A 166 -3.23 8.10 -8.91
N THR A 167 -3.15 9.40 -8.88
CA THR A 167 -3.77 10.29 -9.87
C THR A 167 -2.73 11.26 -10.40
N LEU A 168 -2.86 11.59 -11.67
CA LEU A 168 -2.05 12.59 -12.35
C LEU A 168 -2.97 13.57 -13.06
N GLY A 169 -2.75 14.86 -12.85
CA GLY A 169 -3.38 15.92 -13.61
C GLY A 169 -2.31 16.79 -14.27
N ASN A 170 -2.47 17.09 -15.54
CA ASN A 170 -1.65 18.06 -16.25
C ASN A 170 -2.55 19.03 -17.01
N LEU A 171 -2.32 20.31 -16.85
CA LEU A 171 -2.93 21.38 -17.60
C LEU A 171 -1.83 22.20 -18.26
N SER A 172 -1.91 22.40 -19.57
CA SER A 172 -0.89 23.08 -20.36
C SER A 172 -1.53 24.15 -21.24
N LEU A 173 -1.06 25.36 -21.12
CA LEU A 173 -1.46 26.49 -21.98
C LEU A 173 -0.29 26.87 -22.90
N GLN A 174 -0.45 26.61 -24.17
CA GLN A 174 0.48 27.06 -25.21
C GLN A 174 -0.02 28.38 -25.79
N MET A 175 0.67 29.47 -25.47
CA MET A 175 0.31 30.82 -25.90
C MET A 175 0.77 31.14 -27.33
N ASN A 176 1.92 30.58 -27.72
CA ASN A 176 2.51 30.69 -29.04
C ASN A 176 3.51 29.56 -29.29
N GLU A 177 4.23 29.53 -30.40
CA GLU A 177 5.21 28.48 -30.74
C GLU A 177 6.35 28.33 -29.72
N ARG A 178 6.66 29.39 -28.96
CA ARG A 178 7.83 29.44 -28.08
C ARG A 178 7.47 29.41 -26.60
N ASN A 179 6.23 29.74 -26.26
CA ASN A 179 5.83 29.93 -24.86
C ASN A 179 4.72 28.95 -24.47
N THR A 180 5.01 28.08 -23.52
CA THR A 180 4.07 27.13 -22.94
C THR A 180 4.18 27.19 -21.41
N MET A 181 3.05 27.27 -20.74
CA MET A 181 2.93 27.14 -19.28
C MET A 181 2.24 25.82 -18.97
N SER A 182 2.72 25.09 -17.96
CA SER A 182 2.08 23.84 -17.55
C SER A 182 2.01 23.75 -16.01
N LEU A 183 0.91 23.17 -15.54
CA LEU A 183 0.67 22.80 -14.16
C LEU A 183 0.51 21.29 -14.07
N ILE A 184 1.34 20.64 -13.25
CA ILE A 184 1.30 19.21 -13.02
C ILE A 184 0.97 18.96 -11.56
N VAL A 185 0.01 18.07 -11.30
CA VAL A 185 -0.43 17.65 -9.97
C VAL A 185 -0.37 16.12 -9.93
N ASN A 186 0.30 15.57 -8.88
CA ASN A 186 0.44 14.14 -8.63
C ASN A 186 -0.18 13.79 -7.27
#